data_45b48ea52d890f456861fca23c86d965
#
_entry.id   45b48ea52d890f456861fca23c86d965
#
_cell.length_a   1.000
_cell.length_b   1.000
_cell.length_c   1.000
_cell.angle_alpha   90.00
_cell.angle_beta   90.00
_cell.angle_gamma   90.00
#
_symmetry.space_group_name_H-M   'P 1'
#
loop_
_entity.id
_entity.type
_entity.pdbx_description
1 polymer ?
#
loop_
_entity_poly.entity_id
_entity_poly.type
_entity_poly.pdbx_seq_one_letter_code
_entity_poly.pdbx_strand_id
1 'polypeptide(L)'
;EKLAKYNPSLAIEIEAGSRRAHPFADVIVGSIQTLQHAKRRERFNPAIVKVVIVDEAHHVISPSYLGVLEYFQVYKGAENRVPGKLLVGFTATPKRGDKIGLEKVFDKIVFARSIREMVEANWLVEPTGYHVSTMTDISDVGTRSGDFKEGELSDAVNTFERNRLVVQEYQKLAAGLTFAAFTVTIQHSKDLADVFWHYGISCEAISSETPDNEREVLYRRHECGDLLGLASCGVLSEGWDNPRCTVGLGTRPTKSPGLFIQQLGRQLRPYPAPEDAATYTGDFIKQFAIWVDFCDNPGRHSIVTLPTLFGLRADFDLAGKSATRTAKQLEGLLRQTPGLDIEGYTSLRQIEALVRKVDLLGPIKIPAEVQRMSKFGWVKDGIAGYRLSLADRTFYINQDVLGQWELQENTEGHARILFAGKKEDAFTAGDAAVPREQIGLVLASAKWKSEPPNQKQCWALYYRDGHLRRKHFDGIQLYQFAMKQYAAGNTEWSKGGISDRLNALAVAKAVKP
;
A
#
# COMPACT_ATOMS: atom_id res chain seq x y z
N GLU A 1 -20.79 18.73 10.75
CA GLU A 1 -20.69 18.66 12.22
C GLU A 1 -19.25 18.86 12.71
N LYS A 2 -18.27 18.01 12.25
CA LYS A 2 -16.86 18.12 12.70
C LYS A 2 -16.25 19.51 12.39
N LEU A 3 -16.46 20.07 11.19
CA LEU A 3 -15.98 21.41 10.87
C LEU A 3 -16.52 22.48 11.82
N ALA A 4 -17.81 22.43 12.17
CA ALA A 4 -18.43 23.36 13.10
C ALA A 4 -17.91 23.16 14.56
N LYS A 5 -17.66 21.91 14.97
CA LYS A 5 -17.10 21.61 16.30
C LYS A 5 -15.74 22.31 16.52
N TYR A 6 -14.87 22.28 15.51
CA TYR A 6 -13.53 22.86 15.62
C TYR A 6 -13.41 24.32 15.17
N ASN A 7 -14.46 24.85 14.53
CA ASN A 7 -14.49 26.24 14.02
C ASN A 7 -15.81 26.92 14.37
N PRO A 8 -16.14 27.11 15.65
CA PRO A 8 -17.45 27.60 16.09
C PRO A 8 -17.74 29.05 15.68
N SER A 9 -16.73 29.81 15.28
CA SER A 9 -16.88 31.20 14.82
C SER A 9 -17.22 31.33 13.35
N LEU A 10 -17.13 30.24 12.54
CA LEU A 10 -17.39 30.28 11.11
C LEU A 10 -18.85 29.94 10.79
N ALA A 11 -19.46 30.69 9.89
CA ALA A 11 -20.74 30.36 9.27
C ALA A 11 -20.53 29.23 8.26
N ILE A 12 -20.87 27.99 8.64
CA ILE A 12 -20.69 26.79 7.83
C ILE A 12 -22.06 26.31 7.36
N GLU A 13 -22.30 26.30 6.05
CA GLU A 13 -23.56 25.92 5.46
C GLU A 13 -23.44 24.86 4.36
N ILE A 14 -24.54 24.18 4.07
CA ILE A 14 -24.59 23.03 3.16
C ILE A 14 -25.37 23.39 1.90
N GLU A 15 -24.76 23.17 0.74
CA GLU A 15 -25.38 23.26 -0.58
C GLU A 15 -25.48 21.87 -1.21
N ALA A 16 -26.57 21.12 -0.87
CA ALA A 16 -26.75 19.75 -1.33
C ALA A 16 -28.25 19.37 -1.40
N GLY A 17 -28.68 18.74 -2.46
CA GLY A 17 -30.07 18.32 -2.66
C GLY A 17 -31.06 19.50 -2.54
N SER A 18 -31.97 19.44 -1.56
CA SER A 18 -32.93 20.52 -1.24
C SER A 18 -32.32 21.64 -0.40
N ARG A 19 -31.19 21.41 0.29
CA ARG A 19 -30.53 22.42 1.13
C ARG A 19 -29.85 23.48 0.26
N ARG A 20 -29.95 24.73 0.72
CA ARG A 20 -29.37 25.89 0.02
C ARG A 20 -28.55 26.71 1.00
N ALA A 21 -27.25 26.82 0.74
CA ALA A 21 -26.35 27.67 1.51
C ALA A 21 -26.56 29.16 1.19
N HIS A 22 -26.32 30.01 2.19
CA HIS A 22 -26.23 31.45 1.97
C HIS A 22 -24.97 31.81 1.16
N PRO A 23 -25.04 32.63 0.11
CA PRO A 23 -23.89 32.92 -0.77
C PRO A 23 -22.67 33.53 -0.06
N PHE A 24 -22.85 34.12 1.10
CA PHE A 24 -21.81 34.79 1.89
C PHE A 24 -21.44 33.99 3.17
N ALA A 25 -21.79 32.71 3.27
CA ALA A 25 -21.28 31.87 4.33
C ALA A 25 -19.74 31.75 4.23
N ASP A 26 -19.07 31.66 5.39
CA ASP A 26 -17.61 31.55 5.43
C ASP A 26 -17.10 30.23 4.81
N VAL A 27 -17.84 29.14 5.01
CA VAL A 27 -17.58 27.83 4.45
C VAL A 27 -18.85 27.22 3.86
N ILE A 28 -18.77 26.82 2.61
CA ILE A 28 -19.88 26.15 1.92
C ILE A 28 -19.48 24.71 1.64
N VAL A 29 -20.19 23.75 2.23
CA VAL A 29 -20.02 22.32 1.97
C VAL A 29 -20.99 21.94 0.84
N GLY A 30 -20.46 21.79 -0.37
CA GLY A 30 -21.26 21.55 -1.57
C GLY A 30 -21.14 20.12 -2.09
N SER A 31 -22.24 19.46 -2.45
CA SER A 31 -22.17 18.21 -3.20
C SER A 31 -21.95 18.48 -4.68
N ILE A 32 -21.10 17.66 -5.32
CA ILE A 32 -20.82 17.81 -6.75
C ILE A 32 -22.08 17.61 -7.61
N GLN A 33 -22.97 16.69 -7.21
CA GLN A 33 -24.25 16.46 -7.87
C GLN A 33 -25.12 17.71 -7.90
N THR A 34 -24.99 18.58 -6.88
CA THR A 34 -25.72 19.84 -6.82
C THR A 34 -25.00 20.95 -7.59
N LEU A 35 -23.68 21.10 -7.36
CA LEU A 35 -22.89 22.20 -7.93
C LEU A 35 -22.60 22.05 -9.43
N GLN A 36 -22.69 20.86 -10.02
CA GLN A 36 -22.58 20.69 -11.48
C GLN A 36 -23.69 21.43 -12.24
N HIS A 37 -24.86 21.70 -11.58
CA HIS A 37 -25.93 22.47 -12.17
C HIS A 37 -25.63 23.98 -12.10
N ALA A 38 -25.57 24.65 -13.27
CA ALA A 38 -25.24 26.08 -13.39
C ALA A 38 -26.06 26.98 -12.44
N LYS A 39 -27.40 26.81 -12.41
CA LYS A 39 -28.31 27.57 -11.53
C LYS A 39 -27.98 27.46 -10.03
N ARG A 40 -27.27 26.41 -9.60
CA ARG A 40 -26.90 26.21 -8.21
C ARG A 40 -25.53 26.84 -7.91
N ARG A 41 -24.52 26.59 -8.75
CA ARG A 41 -23.17 27.14 -8.55
C ARG A 41 -23.07 28.64 -8.80
N GLU A 42 -23.85 29.21 -9.75
CA GLU A 42 -23.86 30.63 -10.09
C GLU A 42 -24.39 31.54 -8.96
N ARG A 43 -25.00 30.97 -7.93
CA ARG A 43 -25.35 31.70 -6.70
C ARG A 43 -24.11 32.15 -5.92
N PHE A 44 -22.99 31.54 -6.14
CA PHE A 44 -21.73 31.82 -5.46
C PHE A 44 -20.80 32.58 -6.37
N ASN A 45 -20.40 33.79 -5.96
CA ASN A 45 -19.49 34.60 -6.73
C ASN A 45 -18.08 34.02 -6.71
N PRO A 46 -17.52 33.56 -7.85
CA PRO A 46 -16.18 32.95 -7.86
C PRO A 46 -15.10 33.94 -7.40
N ALA A 47 -15.27 35.25 -7.54
CA ALA A 47 -14.26 36.23 -7.16
C ALA A 47 -13.95 36.26 -5.64
N ILE A 48 -14.93 35.92 -4.79
CA ILE A 48 -14.76 35.91 -3.34
C ILE A 48 -14.24 34.56 -2.80
N VAL A 49 -14.32 33.49 -3.60
CA VAL A 49 -13.84 32.16 -3.21
C VAL A 49 -12.32 32.13 -3.32
N LYS A 50 -11.64 31.97 -2.20
CA LYS A 50 -10.17 31.91 -2.09
C LYS A 50 -9.62 30.50 -2.12
N VAL A 51 -10.35 29.54 -1.56
CA VAL A 51 -9.92 28.15 -1.41
C VAL A 51 -11.05 27.23 -1.84
N VAL A 52 -10.74 26.24 -2.64
CA VAL A 52 -11.61 25.11 -2.95
C VAL A 52 -10.94 23.84 -2.42
N ILE A 53 -11.66 23.11 -1.59
CA ILE A 53 -11.20 21.83 -1.04
C ILE A 53 -12.04 20.72 -1.66
N VAL A 54 -11.39 19.73 -2.23
CA VAL A 54 -12.03 18.55 -2.83
C VAL A 54 -11.69 17.33 -1.98
N ASP A 55 -12.72 16.74 -1.38
CA ASP A 55 -12.62 15.43 -0.77
C ASP A 55 -12.77 14.35 -1.84
N GLU A 56 -12.17 13.18 -1.64
CA GLU A 56 -12.06 12.10 -2.63
C GLU A 56 -11.56 12.62 -4.00
N ALA A 57 -10.47 13.37 -3.95
CA ALA A 57 -9.93 14.09 -5.10
C ALA A 57 -9.56 13.21 -6.30
N HIS A 58 -9.55 11.88 -6.14
CA HIS A 58 -9.39 10.96 -7.27
C HIS A 58 -10.55 11.01 -8.28
N HIS A 59 -11.71 11.59 -7.91
CA HIS A 59 -12.83 11.82 -8.81
C HIS A 59 -12.72 13.13 -9.62
N VAL A 60 -11.77 14.00 -9.29
CA VAL A 60 -11.69 15.38 -9.78
C VAL A 60 -11.57 15.53 -11.30
N ILE A 61 -11.11 14.49 -12.01
CA ILE A 61 -10.92 14.49 -13.47
C ILE A 61 -12.25 14.32 -14.22
N SER A 62 -13.32 13.96 -13.53
CA SER A 62 -14.63 13.81 -14.20
C SER A 62 -15.16 15.16 -14.69
N PRO A 63 -15.92 15.20 -15.79
CA PRO A 63 -16.43 16.44 -16.37
C PRO A 63 -17.23 17.29 -15.39
N SER A 64 -17.98 16.68 -14.47
CA SER A 64 -18.75 17.38 -13.46
C SER A 64 -17.87 18.17 -12.48
N TYR A 65 -16.76 17.56 -12.02
CA TYR A 65 -15.80 18.25 -11.16
C TYR A 65 -15.05 19.35 -11.93
N LEU A 66 -14.54 19.03 -13.11
CA LEU A 66 -13.81 20.02 -13.93
C LEU A 66 -14.65 21.25 -14.21
N GLY A 67 -15.93 21.08 -14.58
CA GLY A 67 -16.84 22.20 -14.83
C GLY A 67 -17.10 23.08 -13.58
N VAL A 68 -17.11 22.51 -12.38
CA VAL A 68 -17.21 23.28 -11.12
C VAL A 68 -15.89 23.98 -10.81
N LEU A 69 -14.75 23.31 -10.96
CA LEU A 69 -13.43 23.90 -10.69
C LEU A 69 -13.08 25.01 -11.69
N GLU A 70 -13.51 24.88 -12.95
CA GLU A 70 -13.38 25.93 -13.97
C GLU A 70 -14.21 27.17 -13.64
N TYR A 71 -15.46 26.97 -13.20
CA TYR A 71 -16.29 28.07 -12.73
C TYR A 71 -15.63 28.85 -11.58
N PHE A 72 -15.04 28.15 -10.61
CA PHE A 72 -14.31 28.79 -9.50
C PHE A 72 -12.88 29.23 -9.86
N GLN A 73 -12.39 28.95 -11.07
CA GLN A 73 -11.11 29.44 -11.61
C GLN A 73 -9.89 28.95 -10.80
N VAL A 74 -9.89 27.69 -10.36
CA VAL A 74 -8.90 27.20 -9.37
C VAL A 74 -7.97 26.12 -9.89
N TYR A 75 -8.30 25.35 -10.94
CA TYR A 75 -7.48 24.20 -11.32
C TYR A 75 -6.41 24.52 -12.37
N LYS A 76 -5.34 23.75 -12.39
CA LYS A 76 -4.14 23.95 -13.22
C LYS A 76 -4.43 24.03 -14.72
N GLY A 77 -5.36 23.20 -15.20
CA GLY A 77 -5.71 23.12 -16.63
C GLY A 77 -6.75 24.15 -17.10
N ALA A 78 -7.28 25.01 -16.23
CA ALA A 78 -8.28 26.01 -16.61
C ALA A 78 -7.63 27.21 -17.28
N GLU A 79 -8.11 27.60 -18.46
CA GLU A 79 -7.66 28.82 -19.17
C GLU A 79 -7.90 30.10 -18.37
N ASN A 80 -8.96 30.10 -17.55
CA ASN A 80 -9.37 31.24 -16.72
C ASN A 80 -8.85 31.17 -15.28
N ARG A 81 -7.83 30.35 -14.98
CA ARG A 81 -7.26 30.21 -13.62
C ARG A 81 -6.78 31.56 -13.09
N VAL A 82 -7.22 31.90 -11.87
CA VAL A 82 -6.81 33.11 -11.17
C VAL A 82 -5.66 32.81 -10.22
N PRO A 83 -4.50 33.48 -10.38
CA PRO A 83 -3.38 33.37 -9.45
C PRO A 83 -3.78 33.73 -8.01
N GLY A 84 -3.27 33.00 -7.03
CA GLY A 84 -3.56 33.23 -5.61
C GLY A 84 -4.78 32.50 -5.06
N LYS A 85 -5.61 31.90 -5.90
CA LYS A 85 -6.62 30.95 -5.46
C LYS A 85 -5.99 29.57 -5.21
N LEU A 86 -6.40 28.91 -4.13
CA LEU A 86 -5.87 27.62 -3.74
C LEU A 86 -6.86 26.49 -4.03
N LEU A 87 -6.38 25.44 -4.68
CA LEU A 87 -7.08 24.16 -4.83
C LEU A 87 -6.36 23.10 -4.00
N VAL A 88 -7.07 22.49 -3.06
CA VAL A 88 -6.54 21.41 -2.19
C VAL A 88 -7.37 20.16 -2.42
N GLY A 89 -6.73 19.04 -2.69
CA GLY A 89 -7.37 17.74 -2.82
C GLY A 89 -6.93 16.78 -1.73
N PHE A 90 -7.88 16.08 -1.14
CA PHE A 90 -7.65 14.95 -0.23
C PHE A 90 -8.09 13.66 -0.90
N THR A 91 -7.26 12.64 -0.86
CA THR A 91 -7.61 11.30 -1.35
C THR A 91 -6.75 10.24 -0.68
N ALA A 92 -7.35 9.11 -0.37
CA ALA A 92 -6.61 7.93 0.06
C ALA A 92 -5.87 7.24 -1.10
N THR A 93 -6.25 7.55 -2.35
CA THR A 93 -5.81 6.85 -3.55
C THR A 93 -5.47 7.83 -4.68
N PRO A 94 -4.26 8.38 -4.68
CA PRO A 94 -3.87 9.36 -5.70
C PRO A 94 -3.75 8.75 -7.11
N LYS A 95 -3.69 7.40 -7.22
CA LYS A 95 -3.59 6.68 -8.51
C LYS A 95 -4.93 6.08 -8.89
N ARG A 96 -5.45 6.44 -10.06
CA ARG A 96 -6.68 5.87 -10.61
C ARG A 96 -6.40 4.63 -11.47
N GLY A 97 -7.40 3.74 -11.54
CA GLY A 97 -7.33 2.56 -12.40
C GLY A 97 -7.24 2.87 -13.91
N ASP A 98 -7.73 4.04 -14.34
CA ASP A 98 -7.67 4.50 -15.73
C ASP A 98 -6.34 5.16 -16.13
N LYS A 99 -5.37 5.25 -15.20
CA LYS A 99 -4.04 5.85 -15.39
C LYS A 99 -4.06 7.34 -15.78
N ILE A 100 -5.18 8.04 -15.65
CA ILE A 100 -5.25 9.48 -15.85
C ILE A 100 -4.82 10.14 -14.53
N GLY A 101 -3.72 10.88 -14.57
CA GLY A 101 -3.10 11.45 -13.38
C GLY A 101 -3.78 12.71 -12.89
N LEU A 102 -3.69 12.95 -11.59
CA LEU A 102 -4.18 14.18 -10.95
C LEU A 102 -3.33 15.42 -11.29
N GLU A 103 -2.17 15.21 -11.92
CA GLU A 103 -1.25 16.27 -12.37
C GLU A 103 -1.86 17.25 -13.38
N LYS A 104 -2.97 16.87 -14.02
CA LYS A 104 -3.74 17.76 -14.89
C LYS A 104 -4.53 18.82 -14.12
N VAL A 105 -4.81 18.56 -12.84
CA VAL A 105 -5.68 19.39 -12.00
C VAL A 105 -4.89 20.05 -10.87
N PHE A 106 -4.00 19.31 -10.21
CA PHE A 106 -3.19 19.80 -9.10
C PHE A 106 -1.76 20.09 -9.54
N ASP A 107 -1.11 21.03 -8.88
CA ASP A 107 0.28 21.42 -9.18
C ASP A 107 1.29 20.42 -8.61
N LYS A 108 1.07 19.92 -7.39
CA LYS A 108 1.98 19.03 -6.68
C LYS A 108 1.29 18.27 -5.54
N ILE A 109 1.88 17.16 -5.15
CA ILE A 109 1.56 16.47 -3.89
C ILE A 109 2.37 17.16 -2.78
N VAL A 110 1.68 17.65 -1.76
CA VAL A 110 2.32 18.37 -0.63
C VAL A 110 2.47 17.47 0.60
N PHE A 111 1.69 16.41 0.68
CA PHE A 111 1.71 15.47 1.81
C PHE A 111 1.24 14.09 1.34
N ALA A 112 1.94 13.05 1.75
CA ALA A 112 1.55 11.66 1.55
C ALA A 112 1.97 10.82 2.75
N ARG A 113 1.11 9.86 3.13
CA ARG A 113 1.38 8.87 4.17
C ARG A 113 0.85 7.52 3.71
N SER A 114 1.65 6.48 3.83
CA SER A 114 1.22 5.11 3.62
C SER A 114 0.40 4.61 4.82
N ILE A 115 -0.43 3.57 4.61
CA ILE A 115 -1.12 2.87 5.71
C ILE A 115 -0.12 2.42 6.77
N ARG A 116 1.03 1.89 6.35
CA ARG A 116 2.09 1.46 7.25
C ARG A 116 2.58 2.59 8.17
N GLU A 117 2.90 3.76 7.62
CA GLU A 117 3.32 4.92 8.41
C GLU A 117 2.24 5.41 9.37
N MET A 118 0.96 5.34 8.95
CA MET A 118 -0.16 5.72 9.79
C MET A 118 -0.36 4.75 10.95
N VAL A 119 -0.17 3.43 10.73
CA VAL A 119 -0.17 2.42 11.80
C VAL A 119 1.01 2.61 12.74
N GLU A 120 2.21 2.83 12.22
CA GLU A 120 3.42 3.08 13.02
C GLU A 120 3.31 4.36 13.88
N ALA A 121 2.57 5.36 13.40
CA ALA A 121 2.28 6.59 14.12
C ALA A 121 1.05 6.50 15.06
N ASN A 122 0.41 5.32 15.19
CA ASN A 122 -0.80 5.06 15.99
C ASN A 122 -2.05 5.87 15.55
N TRP A 123 -2.10 6.36 14.32
CA TRP A 123 -3.29 6.96 13.74
C TRP A 123 -4.27 5.92 13.20
N LEU A 124 -3.78 4.71 12.92
CA LEU A 124 -4.55 3.54 12.54
C LEU A 124 -4.17 2.37 13.43
N VAL A 125 -5.13 1.45 13.67
CA VAL A 125 -4.84 0.22 14.41
C VAL A 125 -4.11 -0.79 13.52
N GLU A 126 -3.48 -1.76 14.16
CA GLU A 126 -2.71 -2.81 13.50
C GLU A 126 -3.60 -3.75 12.68
N PRO A 127 -3.37 -3.90 11.36
CA PRO A 127 -4.09 -4.88 10.55
C PRO A 127 -3.49 -6.28 10.72
N THR A 128 -4.33 -7.24 11.06
CA THR A 128 -4.02 -8.68 11.03
C THR A 128 -4.76 -9.32 9.85
N GLY A 129 -4.10 -10.20 9.10
CA GLY A 129 -4.63 -10.73 7.85
C GLY A 129 -4.76 -12.23 7.84
N TYR A 130 -5.86 -12.70 7.24
CA TYR A 130 -6.08 -14.10 6.88
C TYR A 130 -6.41 -14.19 5.39
N HIS A 131 -5.88 -15.22 4.77
CA HIS A 131 -6.20 -15.59 3.41
C HIS A 131 -6.98 -16.90 3.41
N VAL A 132 -8.15 -16.90 2.79
CA VAL A 132 -9.03 -18.06 2.68
C VAL A 132 -9.18 -18.42 1.22
N SER A 133 -8.69 -19.61 0.84
CA SER A 133 -8.92 -20.16 -0.48
C SER A 133 -10.37 -20.64 -0.62
N THR A 134 -11.03 -20.21 -1.67
CA THR A 134 -12.46 -20.46 -1.91
C THR A 134 -12.71 -21.52 -2.98
N MET A 135 -11.64 -21.98 -3.66
CA MET A 135 -11.70 -22.86 -4.83
C MET A 135 -12.60 -22.32 -5.97
N THR A 136 -12.73 -20.99 -6.04
CA THR A 136 -13.53 -20.29 -7.03
C THR A 136 -12.64 -19.88 -8.21
N ASP A 137 -12.96 -20.33 -9.40
CA ASP A 137 -12.26 -19.92 -10.63
C ASP A 137 -12.87 -18.61 -11.16
N ILE A 138 -12.03 -17.57 -11.26
CA ILE A 138 -12.38 -16.27 -11.82
C ILE A 138 -11.54 -15.95 -13.07
N SER A 139 -10.93 -16.97 -13.70
CA SER A 139 -10.05 -16.80 -14.86
C SER A 139 -10.78 -16.21 -16.08
N ASP A 140 -12.05 -16.55 -16.24
CA ASP A 140 -12.88 -16.11 -17.34
C ASP A 140 -13.61 -14.78 -17.10
N VAL A 141 -13.48 -14.22 -15.88
CA VAL A 141 -14.08 -12.92 -15.54
C VAL A 141 -13.35 -11.78 -16.25
N GLY A 142 -14.06 -11.10 -17.13
CA GLY A 142 -13.55 -9.96 -17.88
C GLY A 142 -13.24 -8.75 -16.99
N THR A 143 -12.48 -7.81 -17.54
CA THR A 143 -12.14 -6.56 -16.84
C THR A 143 -12.74 -5.35 -17.55
N ARG A 144 -13.12 -4.32 -16.76
CA ARG A 144 -13.59 -3.03 -17.22
C ARG A 144 -13.03 -1.94 -16.31
N SER A 145 -12.50 -0.86 -16.90
CA SER A 145 -11.95 0.29 -16.15
C SER A 145 -10.89 -0.08 -15.09
N GLY A 146 -10.15 -1.19 -15.32
CA GLY A 146 -9.06 -1.63 -14.43
C GLY A 146 -9.49 -2.56 -13.28
N ASP A 147 -10.77 -2.92 -13.17
CA ASP A 147 -11.28 -3.92 -12.23
C ASP A 147 -12.13 -4.98 -12.95
N PHE A 148 -12.58 -5.99 -12.24
CA PHE A 148 -13.45 -7.04 -12.74
C PHE A 148 -14.83 -6.49 -13.13
N LYS A 149 -15.46 -7.09 -14.16
CA LYS A 149 -16.86 -6.81 -14.48
C LYS A 149 -17.77 -7.40 -13.40
N GLU A 150 -18.61 -6.55 -12.80
CA GLU A 150 -19.39 -6.90 -11.60
C GLU A 150 -20.35 -8.07 -11.81
N GLY A 151 -21.07 -8.12 -12.96
CA GLY A 151 -22.00 -9.21 -13.23
C GLY A 151 -21.28 -10.57 -13.32
N GLU A 152 -20.25 -10.66 -14.18
CA GLU A 152 -19.48 -11.89 -14.37
C GLU A 152 -18.78 -12.33 -13.05
N LEU A 153 -18.26 -11.37 -12.29
CA LEU A 153 -17.66 -11.66 -11.00
C LEU A 153 -18.70 -12.15 -9.98
N SER A 154 -19.89 -11.52 -9.94
CA SER A 154 -20.96 -11.94 -9.05
C SER A 154 -21.40 -13.37 -9.32
N ASP A 155 -21.55 -13.74 -10.60
CA ASP A 155 -21.93 -15.10 -10.99
C ASP A 155 -20.90 -16.14 -10.51
N ALA A 156 -19.63 -15.78 -10.52
CA ALA A 156 -18.55 -16.65 -10.05
C ALA A 156 -18.47 -16.75 -8.52
N VAL A 157 -18.66 -15.64 -7.80
CA VAL A 157 -18.38 -15.59 -6.34
C VAL A 157 -19.62 -15.63 -5.45
N ASN A 158 -20.83 -15.33 -5.96
CA ASN A 158 -22.06 -15.39 -5.17
C ASN A 158 -22.70 -16.79 -5.24
N THR A 159 -22.03 -17.77 -4.66
CA THR A 159 -22.54 -19.13 -4.53
C THR A 159 -22.85 -19.43 -3.06
N PHE A 160 -23.83 -20.31 -2.82
CA PHE A 160 -24.20 -20.70 -1.46
C PHE A 160 -23.00 -21.30 -0.70
N GLU A 161 -22.21 -22.16 -1.36
CA GLU A 161 -21.05 -22.82 -0.77
C GLU A 161 -19.99 -21.81 -0.35
N ARG A 162 -19.72 -20.81 -1.18
CA ARG A 162 -18.75 -19.76 -0.88
C ARG A 162 -19.25 -18.83 0.22
N ASN A 163 -20.50 -18.42 0.19
CA ASN A 163 -21.13 -17.61 1.24
C ASN A 163 -21.12 -18.38 2.58
N ARG A 164 -21.39 -19.68 2.57
CA ARG A 164 -21.27 -20.55 3.75
C ARG A 164 -19.84 -20.59 4.29
N LEU A 165 -18.84 -20.71 3.42
CA LEU A 165 -17.43 -20.67 3.81
C LEU A 165 -17.08 -19.34 4.49
N VAL A 166 -17.57 -18.21 3.98
CA VAL A 166 -17.37 -16.89 4.59
C VAL A 166 -17.89 -16.87 6.03
N VAL A 167 -19.10 -17.39 6.26
CA VAL A 167 -19.70 -17.45 7.60
C VAL A 167 -18.91 -18.37 8.53
N GLN A 168 -18.50 -19.54 8.06
CA GLN A 168 -17.72 -20.49 8.85
C GLN A 168 -16.36 -19.92 9.26
N GLU A 169 -15.66 -19.26 8.34
CA GLU A 169 -14.37 -18.63 8.66
C GLU A 169 -14.53 -17.42 9.59
N TYR A 170 -15.60 -16.62 9.43
CA TYR A 170 -15.91 -15.59 10.42
C TYR A 170 -16.12 -16.18 11.81
N GLN A 171 -16.91 -17.26 11.94
CA GLN A 171 -17.14 -17.93 13.24
C GLN A 171 -15.83 -18.44 13.86
N LYS A 172 -14.92 -18.97 13.05
CA LYS A 172 -13.65 -19.51 13.52
C LYS A 172 -12.65 -18.42 13.93
N LEU A 173 -12.59 -17.31 13.17
CA LEU A 173 -11.54 -16.30 13.29
C LEU A 173 -11.97 -15.08 14.13
N ALA A 174 -13.26 -14.76 14.17
CA ALA A 174 -13.74 -13.48 14.65
C ALA A 174 -15.14 -13.53 15.28
N ALA A 175 -15.57 -14.66 15.81
CA ALA A 175 -16.91 -14.84 16.39
C ALA A 175 -17.24 -13.74 17.41
N GLY A 176 -18.41 -13.12 17.27
CA GLY A 176 -18.91 -12.09 18.18
C GLY A 176 -18.34 -10.69 17.97
N LEU A 177 -17.38 -10.51 17.07
CA LEU A 177 -16.86 -9.18 16.70
C LEU A 177 -17.73 -8.56 15.60
N THR A 178 -17.90 -7.25 15.66
CA THR A 178 -18.63 -6.51 14.62
C THR A 178 -17.85 -6.53 13.30
N PHE A 179 -18.55 -6.77 12.19
CA PHE A 179 -17.94 -6.93 10.88
C PHE A 179 -18.65 -6.17 9.75
N ALA A 180 -17.90 -5.83 8.72
CA ALA A 180 -18.41 -5.37 7.44
C ALA A 180 -17.96 -6.34 6.35
N ALA A 181 -18.90 -6.90 5.58
CA ALA A 181 -18.62 -7.74 4.43
C ALA A 181 -18.80 -6.94 3.13
N PHE A 182 -17.80 -6.93 2.28
CA PHE A 182 -17.80 -6.18 1.02
C PHE A 182 -18.16 -7.11 -0.13
N THR A 183 -19.33 -6.91 -0.72
CA THR A 183 -19.92 -7.79 -1.74
C THR A 183 -19.86 -7.17 -3.13
N VAL A 184 -20.09 -7.98 -4.18
CA VAL A 184 -20.00 -7.54 -5.58
C VAL A 184 -21.27 -6.82 -6.02
N THR A 185 -22.45 -7.40 -5.72
CA THR A 185 -23.76 -6.91 -6.14
C THR A 185 -24.70 -6.79 -4.96
N ILE A 186 -25.82 -6.08 -5.16
CA ILE A 186 -26.89 -5.99 -4.17
C ILE A 186 -27.45 -7.37 -3.84
N GLN A 187 -27.63 -8.23 -4.85
CA GLN A 187 -28.09 -9.59 -4.61
C GLN A 187 -27.09 -10.39 -3.78
N HIS A 188 -25.78 -10.28 -4.07
CA HIS A 188 -24.75 -10.93 -3.25
C HIS A 188 -24.80 -10.45 -1.79
N SER A 189 -25.10 -9.17 -1.51
CA SER A 189 -25.22 -8.70 -0.13
C SER A 189 -26.42 -9.32 0.60
N LYS A 190 -27.54 -9.49 -0.08
CA LYS A 190 -28.75 -10.13 0.46
C LYS A 190 -28.51 -11.62 0.73
N ASP A 191 -27.98 -12.33 -0.25
CA ASP A 191 -27.71 -13.78 -0.15
C ASP A 191 -26.70 -14.07 0.97
N LEU A 192 -25.67 -13.25 1.11
CA LEU A 192 -24.67 -13.42 2.19
C LEU A 192 -25.27 -13.11 3.57
N ALA A 193 -26.09 -12.06 3.69
CA ALA A 193 -26.78 -11.73 4.94
C ALA A 193 -27.72 -12.87 5.36
N ASP A 194 -28.49 -13.44 4.44
CA ASP A 194 -29.37 -14.58 4.69
C ASP A 194 -28.60 -15.81 5.19
N VAL A 195 -27.41 -16.09 4.64
CA VAL A 195 -26.57 -17.18 5.12
C VAL A 195 -26.07 -16.89 6.54
N PHE A 196 -25.67 -15.67 6.89
CA PHE A 196 -25.32 -15.29 8.26
C PHE A 196 -26.49 -15.52 9.24
N TRP A 197 -27.70 -15.09 8.87
CA TRP A 197 -28.91 -15.32 9.67
C TRP A 197 -29.22 -16.80 9.86
N HIS A 198 -29.03 -17.61 8.84
CA HIS A 198 -29.19 -19.07 8.94
C HIS A 198 -28.27 -19.69 10.00
N TYR A 199 -27.09 -19.12 10.19
CA TYR A 199 -26.13 -19.54 11.23
C TYR A 199 -26.31 -18.82 12.57
N GLY A 200 -27.42 -18.07 12.76
CA GLY A 200 -27.73 -17.36 14.01
C GLY A 200 -26.90 -16.11 14.25
N ILE A 201 -26.29 -15.54 13.21
CA ILE A 201 -25.47 -14.33 13.29
C ILE A 201 -26.24 -13.17 12.68
N SER A 202 -26.51 -12.12 13.47
CA SER A 202 -27.23 -10.94 13.01
C SER A 202 -26.42 -10.19 11.95
N CYS A 203 -26.93 -10.14 10.72
CA CYS A 203 -26.30 -9.46 9.58
C CYS A 203 -27.38 -8.90 8.66
N GLU A 204 -27.26 -7.64 8.26
CA GLU A 204 -28.21 -6.99 7.35
C GLU A 204 -27.50 -6.58 6.05
N ALA A 205 -28.22 -6.71 4.94
CA ALA A 205 -27.76 -6.21 3.65
C ALA A 205 -27.98 -4.71 3.55
N ILE A 206 -26.97 -3.99 3.03
CA ILE A 206 -27.04 -2.54 2.83
C ILE A 206 -26.51 -2.16 1.46
N SER A 207 -27.25 -1.29 0.76
CA SER A 207 -26.91 -0.85 -0.59
C SER A 207 -27.41 0.55 -0.90
N SER A 208 -27.22 1.01 -2.13
CA SER A 208 -27.80 2.27 -2.62
C SER A 208 -29.32 2.28 -2.66
N GLU A 209 -29.96 1.11 -2.69
CA GLU A 209 -31.43 0.96 -2.65
C GLU A 209 -32.01 1.08 -1.24
N THR A 210 -31.17 0.95 -0.18
CA THR A 210 -31.61 1.08 1.21
C THR A 210 -31.96 2.54 1.50
N PRO A 211 -33.21 2.86 1.93
CA PRO A 211 -33.61 4.22 2.26
C PRO A 211 -32.73 4.85 3.34
N ASP A 212 -32.49 6.16 3.27
CA ASP A 212 -31.57 6.85 4.18
C ASP A 212 -31.93 6.70 5.66
N ASN A 213 -33.24 6.76 6.00
CA ASN A 213 -33.71 6.56 7.36
C ASN A 213 -33.48 5.13 7.88
N GLU A 214 -33.64 4.13 7.04
CA GLU A 214 -33.40 2.73 7.38
C GLU A 214 -31.87 2.51 7.53
N ARG A 215 -31.09 3.10 6.64
CA ARG A 215 -29.60 3.04 6.67
C ARG A 215 -29.07 3.61 7.98
N GLU A 216 -29.59 4.74 8.45
CA GLU A 216 -29.21 5.32 9.73
C GLU A 216 -29.54 4.39 10.93
N VAL A 217 -30.68 3.70 10.90
CA VAL A 217 -31.03 2.73 11.92
C VAL A 217 -30.07 1.56 11.94
N LEU A 218 -29.75 1.01 10.77
CA LEU A 218 -28.79 -0.09 10.64
C LEU A 218 -27.39 0.31 11.13
N TYR A 219 -26.92 1.51 10.80
CA TYR A 219 -25.66 2.02 11.28
C TYR A 219 -25.61 2.13 12.80
N ARG A 220 -26.66 2.68 13.44
CA ARG A 220 -26.73 2.77 14.90
C ARG A 220 -26.75 1.40 15.58
N ARG A 221 -27.57 0.46 15.07
CA ARG A 221 -27.60 -0.92 15.60
C ARG A 221 -26.23 -1.60 15.50
N HIS A 222 -25.54 -1.40 14.39
CA HIS A 222 -24.18 -1.94 14.20
C HIS A 222 -23.15 -1.25 15.10
N GLU A 223 -23.28 0.05 15.32
CA GLU A 223 -22.40 0.81 16.20
C GLU A 223 -22.59 0.42 17.68
N CYS A 224 -23.83 0.20 18.11
CA CYS A 224 -24.12 -0.28 19.46
C CYS A 224 -23.79 -1.76 19.68
N GLY A 225 -23.60 -2.54 18.60
CA GLY A 225 -23.34 -3.98 18.68
C GLY A 225 -24.60 -4.86 18.69
N ASP A 226 -25.80 -4.26 18.56
CA ASP A 226 -27.08 -4.98 18.43
C ASP A 226 -27.18 -5.72 17.08
N LEU A 227 -26.41 -5.30 16.11
CA LEU A 227 -26.23 -5.90 14.80
C LEU A 227 -24.74 -6.20 14.61
N LEU A 228 -24.37 -7.47 14.46
CA LEU A 228 -22.97 -7.86 14.32
C LEU A 228 -22.40 -7.53 12.95
N GLY A 229 -23.20 -7.70 11.88
CA GLY A 229 -22.71 -7.60 10.53
C GLY A 229 -23.50 -6.68 9.61
N LEU A 230 -22.78 -6.04 8.69
CA LEU A 230 -23.34 -5.36 7.52
C LEU A 230 -22.73 -5.97 6.26
N ALA A 231 -23.55 -6.58 5.41
CA ALA A 231 -23.16 -7.03 4.07
C ALA A 231 -23.44 -5.91 3.07
N SER A 232 -22.39 -5.35 2.47
CA SER A 232 -22.50 -4.10 1.71
C SER A 232 -22.13 -4.24 0.25
N CYS A 233 -23.01 -3.71 -0.60
CA CYS A 233 -22.68 -3.41 -1.98
C CYS A 233 -22.46 -1.89 -2.14
N GLY A 234 -21.18 -1.48 -2.18
CA GLY A 234 -20.71 -0.13 -2.51
C GLY A 234 -20.80 0.91 -1.38
N VAL A 235 -21.89 0.94 -0.59
CA VAL A 235 -22.18 2.08 0.31
C VAL A 235 -21.30 2.20 1.55
N LEU A 236 -20.65 1.13 2.00
CA LEU A 236 -19.70 1.21 3.12
C LEU A 236 -18.30 1.65 2.70
N SER A 237 -18.02 1.72 1.40
CA SER A 237 -16.70 2.15 0.90
C SER A 237 -16.47 3.65 1.09
N GLU A 238 -17.52 4.46 0.98
CA GLU A 238 -17.44 5.92 1.12
C GLU A 238 -18.47 6.44 2.14
N GLY A 239 -18.06 7.44 2.95
CA GLY A 239 -18.99 8.14 3.87
C GLY A 239 -19.40 7.41 5.15
N TRP A 240 -19.26 6.11 5.26
CA TRP A 240 -19.58 5.36 6.47
C TRP A 240 -18.43 5.44 7.51
N ASP A 241 -18.78 5.69 8.77
CA ASP A 241 -17.82 5.83 9.87
C ASP A 241 -18.30 5.09 11.11
N ASN A 242 -17.87 3.83 11.27
CA ASN A 242 -18.01 3.09 12.52
C ASN A 242 -16.65 2.57 12.99
N PRO A 243 -15.93 3.31 13.83
CA PRO A 243 -14.62 2.91 14.33
C PRO A 243 -14.64 1.62 15.16
N ARG A 244 -15.78 1.22 15.75
CA ARG A 244 -15.92 -0.03 16.52
C ARG A 244 -15.91 -1.27 15.63
N CYS A 245 -16.21 -1.14 14.33
CA CYS A 245 -16.14 -2.26 13.40
C CYS A 245 -14.72 -2.81 13.31
N THR A 246 -14.55 -4.05 13.77
CA THR A 246 -13.23 -4.66 13.95
C THR A 246 -12.84 -5.56 12.79
N VAL A 247 -13.83 -6.16 12.09
CA VAL A 247 -13.58 -7.20 11.08
C VAL A 247 -14.01 -6.72 9.70
N GLY A 248 -13.12 -6.87 8.71
CA GLY A 248 -13.43 -6.71 7.30
C GLY A 248 -13.41 -8.05 6.58
N LEU A 249 -14.51 -8.38 5.91
CA LEU A 249 -14.61 -9.59 5.09
C LEU A 249 -14.56 -9.19 3.60
N GLY A 250 -13.42 -9.40 2.98
CA GLY A 250 -13.17 -9.12 1.56
C GLY A 250 -13.77 -10.21 0.67
N THR A 251 -15.09 -10.25 0.53
CA THR A 251 -15.79 -11.25 -0.30
C THR A 251 -15.82 -10.89 -1.78
N ARG A 252 -15.43 -9.64 -2.11
CA ARG A 252 -15.26 -9.13 -3.47
C ARG A 252 -13.77 -9.05 -3.83
N PRO A 253 -13.22 -10.00 -4.59
CA PRO A 253 -11.90 -9.83 -5.20
C PRO A 253 -11.84 -8.55 -6.06
N THR A 254 -10.76 -7.79 -5.97
CA THR A 254 -10.61 -6.55 -6.74
C THR A 254 -9.17 -6.37 -7.25
N LYS A 255 -9.03 -5.76 -8.42
CA LYS A 255 -7.75 -5.29 -8.97
C LYS A 255 -7.50 -3.82 -8.66
N SER A 256 -8.47 -3.14 -8.05
CA SER A 256 -8.39 -1.72 -7.71
C SER A 256 -7.78 -1.51 -6.32
N PRO A 257 -6.54 -1.01 -6.21
CA PRO A 257 -5.96 -0.64 -4.92
C PRO A 257 -6.78 0.42 -4.20
N GLY A 258 -7.40 1.33 -4.96
CA GLY A 258 -8.25 2.38 -4.41
C GLY A 258 -9.45 1.83 -3.65
N LEU A 259 -10.21 0.96 -4.29
CA LEU A 259 -11.38 0.32 -3.66
C LEU A 259 -10.95 -0.49 -2.42
N PHE A 260 -9.85 -1.25 -2.54
CA PHE A 260 -9.36 -2.07 -1.43
C PHE A 260 -8.94 -1.21 -0.22
N ILE A 261 -8.18 -0.11 -0.47
CA ILE A 261 -7.75 0.82 0.59
C ILE A 261 -8.93 1.49 1.27
N GLN A 262 -9.96 1.90 0.52
CA GLN A 262 -11.18 2.48 1.09
C GLN A 262 -11.91 1.47 1.99
N GLN A 263 -12.07 0.23 1.54
CA GLN A 263 -12.70 -0.84 2.31
C GLN A 263 -11.91 -1.15 3.59
N LEU A 264 -10.61 -1.44 3.47
CA LEU A 264 -9.73 -1.73 4.60
C LEU A 264 -9.66 -0.56 5.58
N GLY A 265 -9.57 0.66 5.08
CA GLY A 265 -9.44 1.87 5.89
C GLY A 265 -10.59 2.07 6.89
N ARG A 266 -11.78 1.51 6.61
CA ARG A 266 -12.92 1.54 7.53
C ARG A 266 -12.65 0.73 8.80
N GLN A 267 -11.97 -0.41 8.67
CA GLN A 267 -11.62 -1.26 9.80
C GLN A 267 -10.38 -0.79 10.57
N LEU A 268 -9.52 0.03 9.95
CA LEU A 268 -8.28 0.45 10.61
C LEU A 268 -8.45 1.64 11.56
N ARG A 269 -9.60 2.29 11.61
CA ARG A 269 -9.84 3.41 12.52
C ARG A 269 -9.76 2.97 13.98
N PRO A 270 -9.00 3.66 14.84
CA PRO A 270 -8.94 3.37 16.26
C PRO A 270 -10.26 3.71 16.96
N TYR A 271 -10.54 3.01 18.05
CA TYR A 271 -11.63 3.35 18.96
C TYR A 271 -11.17 3.22 20.42
N PRO A 272 -11.30 4.23 21.24
CA PRO A 272 -11.76 5.58 20.88
C PRO A 272 -10.85 6.28 19.86
N ALA A 273 -11.35 7.34 19.24
CA ALA A 273 -10.51 8.17 18.37
C ALA A 273 -9.34 8.76 19.18
N PRO A 274 -8.15 8.98 18.59
CA PRO A 274 -6.98 9.46 19.32
C PRO A 274 -7.23 10.76 20.10
N GLU A 275 -8.02 11.67 19.56
CA GLU A 275 -8.41 12.93 20.20
C GLU A 275 -9.33 12.75 21.41
N ASP A 276 -10.09 11.69 21.48
CA ASP A 276 -11.04 11.38 22.55
C ASP A 276 -10.46 10.39 23.58
N ALA A 277 -9.31 9.76 23.28
CA ALA A 277 -8.73 8.68 24.09
C ALA A 277 -8.48 9.06 25.56
N ALA A 278 -8.09 10.31 25.83
CA ALA A 278 -7.80 10.78 27.18
C ALA A 278 -9.06 10.94 28.07
N THR A 279 -10.23 11.12 27.45
CA THR A 279 -11.53 11.35 28.16
C THR A 279 -12.44 10.13 28.09
N TYR A 280 -12.03 9.10 27.35
CA TYR A 280 -12.83 7.90 27.16
C TYR A 280 -12.86 7.03 28.43
N THR A 281 -14.06 6.71 28.91
CA THR A 281 -14.28 5.90 30.12
C THR A 281 -14.95 4.55 29.87
N GLY A 282 -15.14 4.19 28.60
CA GLY A 282 -15.74 2.91 28.24
C GLY A 282 -14.72 1.75 28.22
N ASP A 283 -15.23 0.52 28.27
CA ASP A 283 -14.41 -0.69 28.40
C ASP A 283 -13.82 -1.19 27.05
N PHE A 284 -14.41 -0.79 25.92
CA PHE A 284 -13.96 -1.28 24.60
C PHE A 284 -12.89 -0.38 23.99
N ILE A 285 -11.68 -0.90 23.87
CA ILE A 285 -10.57 -0.25 23.16
C ILE A 285 -10.15 -1.16 21.99
N LYS A 286 -10.25 -0.63 20.77
CA LYS A 286 -9.86 -1.34 19.56
C LYS A 286 -8.35 -1.23 19.36
N GLN A 287 -7.64 -2.35 19.49
CA GLN A 287 -6.17 -2.41 19.36
C GLN A 287 -5.71 -2.92 17.99
N PHE A 288 -6.57 -3.66 17.27
CA PHE A 288 -6.26 -4.26 15.97
C PHE A 288 -7.52 -4.35 15.12
N ALA A 289 -7.33 -4.57 13.84
CA ALA A 289 -8.39 -4.94 12.91
C ALA A 289 -8.07 -6.27 12.24
N ILE A 290 -9.09 -7.08 11.99
CA ILE A 290 -8.98 -8.35 11.26
C ILE A 290 -9.46 -8.11 9.83
N TRP A 291 -8.65 -8.49 8.87
CA TRP A 291 -9.05 -8.54 7.47
C TRP A 291 -8.96 -9.97 6.95
N VAL A 292 -10.03 -10.45 6.34
CA VAL A 292 -10.08 -11.79 5.75
C VAL A 292 -10.30 -11.66 4.24
N ASP A 293 -9.29 -12.03 3.47
CA ASP A 293 -9.34 -12.07 2.01
C ASP A 293 -9.90 -13.42 1.54
N PHE A 294 -11.05 -13.42 0.88
CA PHE A 294 -11.65 -14.60 0.26
C PHE A 294 -11.35 -14.60 -1.24
N CYS A 295 -10.22 -15.15 -1.63
CA CYS A 295 -9.81 -15.20 -3.02
C CYS A 295 -8.86 -16.37 -3.30
N ASP A 296 -8.77 -16.77 -4.56
CA ASP A 296 -7.87 -17.81 -5.04
C ASP A 296 -6.85 -17.22 -6.02
N ASN A 297 -5.63 -17.77 -6.00
CA ASN A 297 -4.54 -17.38 -6.91
C ASN A 297 -4.38 -15.85 -7.11
N PRO A 298 -4.32 -15.04 -6.02
CA PRO A 298 -4.37 -13.57 -6.16
C PRO A 298 -3.23 -13.02 -7.02
N GLY A 299 -2.05 -13.64 -6.99
CA GLY A 299 -0.92 -13.24 -7.83
C GLY A 299 -1.17 -13.45 -9.32
N ARG A 300 -1.83 -14.55 -9.71
CA ARG A 300 -2.17 -14.85 -11.11
C ARG A 300 -3.19 -13.85 -11.69
N HIS A 301 -4.15 -13.44 -10.88
CA HIS A 301 -5.24 -12.55 -11.30
C HIS A 301 -4.97 -11.07 -11.01
N SER A 302 -3.78 -10.73 -10.49
CA SER A 302 -3.42 -9.36 -10.07
C SER A 302 -4.42 -8.76 -9.06
N ILE A 303 -4.94 -9.59 -8.15
CA ILE A 303 -5.85 -9.18 -7.09
C ILE A 303 -5.06 -8.42 -6.02
N VAL A 304 -5.65 -7.34 -5.52
CA VAL A 304 -5.12 -6.61 -4.37
C VAL A 304 -5.53 -7.31 -3.09
N THR A 305 -4.58 -7.60 -2.22
CA THR A 305 -4.77 -8.24 -0.91
C THR A 305 -4.09 -7.43 0.18
N LEU A 306 -4.41 -7.71 1.44
CA LEU A 306 -3.76 -7.01 2.56
C LEU A 306 -2.22 -7.06 2.48
N PRO A 307 -1.56 -8.20 2.20
CA PRO A 307 -0.10 -8.25 2.04
C PRO A 307 0.46 -7.25 1.03
N THR A 308 -0.23 -7.03 -0.11
CA THR A 308 0.27 -6.14 -1.17
C THR A 308 0.42 -4.69 -0.73
N LEU A 309 -0.40 -4.22 0.21
CA LEU A 309 -0.28 -2.86 0.76
C LEU A 309 0.96 -2.66 1.64
N PHE A 310 1.58 -3.75 2.06
CA PHE A 310 2.81 -3.75 2.86
C PHE A 310 4.04 -4.20 2.06
N GLY A 311 3.92 -4.21 0.72
CA GLY A 311 5.00 -4.59 -0.19
C GLY A 311 5.26 -6.10 -0.27
N LEU A 312 4.38 -6.92 0.32
CA LEU A 312 4.46 -8.39 0.27
C LEU A 312 3.76 -8.91 -0.99
N ARG A 313 4.01 -10.17 -1.36
CA ARG A 313 3.30 -10.82 -2.47
C ARG A 313 1.79 -10.91 -2.17
N ALA A 314 0.97 -10.89 -3.22
CA ALA A 314 -0.48 -10.98 -3.07
C ALA A 314 -0.95 -12.30 -2.41
N ASP A 315 -0.20 -13.37 -2.63
CA ASP A 315 -0.44 -14.71 -2.07
C ASP A 315 0.35 -14.98 -0.77
N PHE A 316 0.88 -13.93 -0.13
CA PHE A 316 1.62 -14.07 1.12
C PHE A 316 0.67 -14.35 2.27
N ASP A 317 0.84 -15.50 2.93
CA ASP A 317 0.03 -15.89 4.08
C ASP A 317 0.56 -15.23 5.36
N LEU A 318 -0.21 -14.30 5.89
CA LEU A 318 0.04 -13.65 7.18
C LEU A 318 -0.31 -14.56 8.36
N ALA A 319 -1.13 -15.58 8.15
CA ALA A 319 -1.58 -16.54 9.19
C ALA A 319 -2.09 -15.82 10.46
N GLY A 320 -2.87 -14.75 10.32
CA GLY A 320 -3.40 -13.95 11.41
C GLY A 320 -2.37 -13.07 12.13
N LYS A 321 -1.17 -12.94 11.58
CA LYS A 321 -0.16 -12.03 12.13
C LYS A 321 -0.37 -10.61 11.61
N SER A 322 0.20 -9.66 12.35
CA SER A 322 0.28 -8.27 11.98
C SER A 322 1.02 -8.09 10.64
N ALA A 323 0.38 -7.40 9.70
CA ALA A 323 0.97 -7.11 8.40
C ALA A 323 2.21 -6.21 8.52
N THR A 324 2.15 -5.18 9.38
CA THR A 324 3.25 -4.24 9.63
C THR A 324 4.46 -4.96 10.24
N ARG A 325 4.23 -5.76 11.29
CA ARG A 325 5.32 -6.50 11.96
C ARG A 325 5.93 -7.55 11.04
N THR A 326 5.12 -8.25 10.26
CA THR A 326 5.59 -9.25 9.30
C THR A 326 6.46 -8.62 8.22
N ALA A 327 6.05 -7.48 7.66
CA ALA A 327 6.85 -6.73 6.70
C ALA A 327 8.19 -6.27 7.31
N LYS A 328 8.19 -5.73 8.53
CA LYS A 328 9.42 -5.35 9.24
C LYS A 328 10.36 -6.53 9.51
N GLN A 329 9.81 -7.68 9.93
CA GLN A 329 10.60 -8.89 10.15
C GLN A 329 11.24 -9.38 8.85
N LEU A 330 10.47 -9.39 7.75
CA LEU A 330 10.98 -9.77 6.44
C LEU A 330 12.07 -8.81 5.96
N GLU A 331 11.88 -7.50 6.10
CA GLU A 331 12.92 -6.51 5.79
C GLU A 331 14.19 -6.75 6.62
N GLY A 332 14.04 -7.04 7.91
CA GLY A 332 15.16 -7.38 8.79
C GLY A 332 15.93 -8.62 8.32
N LEU A 333 15.23 -9.67 7.90
CA LEU A 333 15.83 -10.89 7.36
C LEU A 333 16.56 -10.61 6.04
N LEU A 334 15.94 -9.87 5.12
CA LEU A 334 16.55 -9.52 3.83
C LEU A 334 17.78 -8.63 4.00
N ARG A 335 17.78 -7.73 4.97
CA ARG A 335 18.97 -6.92 5.31
C ARG A 335 20.12 -7.77 5.89
N GLN A 336 19.79 -8.80 6.66
CA GLN A 336 20.79 -9.73 7.22
C GLN A 336 21.32 -10.71 6.16
N THR A 337 20.51 -10.98 5.13
CA THR A 337 20.83 -11.94 4.07
C THR A 337 20.60 -11.28 2.70
N PRO A 338 21.44 -10.31 2.32
CA PRO A 338 21.34 -9.61 1.03
C PRO A 338 21.46 -10.59 -0.14
N GLY A 339 20.60 -10.40 -1.15
CA GLY A 339 20.55 -11.29 -2.31
C GLY A 339 19.79 -12.60 -2.08
N LEU A 340 19.14 -12.75 -0.93
CA LEU A 340 18.22 -13.86 -0.71
C LEU A 340 17.06 -13.76 -1.71
N ASP A 341 16.94 -14.77 -2.55
CA ASP A 341 15.80 -14.90 -3.45
C ASP A 341 14.61 -15.47 -2.68
N ILE A 342 13.61 -14.62 -2.48
CA ILE A 342 12.34 -14.99 -1.83
C ILE A 342 11.21 -15.19 -2.83
N GLU A 343 11.51 -15.16 -4.13
CA GLU A 343 10.53 -15.44 -5.18
C GLU A 343 10.01 -16.88 -5.02
N GLY A 344 8.70 -17.05 -4.94
CA GLY A 344 8.07 -18.36 -4.72
C GLY A 344 7.76 -18.70 -3.25
N TYR A 345 8.25 -17.93 -2.28
CA TYR A 345 7.92 -18.15 -0.87
C TYR A 345 6.74 -17.28 -0.45
N THR A 346 5.74 -17.93 0.16
CA THR A 346 4.45 -17.31 0.49
C THR A 346 4.22 -17.14 1.99
N SER A 347 5.21 -17.43 2.84
CA SER A 347 5.09 -17.21 4.28
C SER A 347 6.41 -16.85 4.93
N LEU A 348 6.35 -16.07 6.01
CA LEU A 348 7.52 -15.70 6.81
C LEU A 348 8.27 -16.94 7.32
N ARG A 349 7.52 -17.98 7.74
CA ARG A 349 8.10 -19.23 8.23
C ARG A 349 8.96 -19.94 7.18
N GLN A 350 8.51 -19.95 5.93
CA GLN A 350 9.29 -20.54 4.83
C GLN A 350 10.56 -19.73 4.58
N ILE A 351 10.48 -18.40 4.62
CA ILE A 351 11.63 -17.51 4.41
C ILE A 351 12.63 -17.63 5.57
N GLU A 352 12.17 -17.69 6.81
CA GLU A 352 13.03 -17.96 7.97
C GLU A 352 13.75 -19.31 7.86
N ALA A 353 13.04 -20.34 7.39
CA ALA A 353 13.65 -21.66 7.15
C ALA A 353 14.69 -21.61 6.02
N LEU A 354 14.42 -20.80 4.98
CA LEU A 354 15.39 -20.55 3.90
C LEU A 354 16.63 -19.84 4.42
N VAL A 355 16.46 -18.76 5.21
CA VAL A 355 17.59 -18.02 5.82
C VAL A 355 18.48 -18.91 6.66
N ARG A 356 17.90 -19.86 7.40
CA ARG A 356 18.68 -20.85 8.20
C ARG A 356 19.50 -21.81 7.33
N LYS A 357 19.08 -22.06 6.08
CA LYS A 357 19.75 -22.97 5.14
C LYS A 357 20.77 -22.24 4.26
N VAL A 358 20.65 -20.90 4.13
CA VAL A 358 21.56 -20.12 3.31
C VAL A 358 22.91 -20.05 4.00
N ASP A 359 23.95 -20.44 3.28
CA ASP A 359 25.32 -20.13 3.68
C ASP A 359 25.51 -18.62 3.57
N LEU A 360 25.61 -17.95 4.72
CA LEU A 360 25.86 -16.50 4.80
C LEU A 360 27.19 -16.08 4.14
N LEU A 361 27.97 -17.04 3.68
CA LEU A 361 29.24 -16.89 2.97
C LEU A 361 29.05 -17.04 1.44
N GLY A 362 27.83 -17.34 0.95
CA GLY A 362 27.53 -17.49 -0.46
C GLY A 362 27.48 -16.16 -1.24
N PRO A 363 27.64 -16.18 -2.60
CA PRO A 363 27.60 -14.98 -3.42
C PRO A 363 26.22 -14.33 -3.36
N ILE A 364 26.19 -13.02 -3.42
CA ILE A 364 24.95 -12.28 -3.66
C ILE A 364 24.55 -12.51 -5.12
N LYS A 365 23.52 -13.30 -5.32
CA LYS A 365 22.96 -13.48 -6.65
C LYS A 365 22.21 -12.20 -7.05
N ILE A 366 22.61 -11.62 -8.19
CA ILE A 366 21.84 -10.55 -8.82
C ILE A 366 20.50 -11.17 -9.25
N PRO A 367 19.35 -10.64 -8.83
CA PRO A 367 18.05 -11.19 -9.18
C PRO A 367 17.93 -11.37 -10.70
N ALA A 368 17.36 -12.48 -11.16
CA ALA A 368 17.18 -12.76 -12.59
C ALA A 368 16.37 -11.66 -13.30
N GLU A 369 15.44 -11.04 -12.58
CA GLU A 369 14.69 -9.87 -13.03
C GLU A 369 15.61 -8.68 -13.34
N VAL A 370 16.56 -8.38 -12.45
CA VAL A 370 17.52 -7.29 -12.64
C VAL A 370 18.44 -7.57 -13.82
N GLN A 371 18.89 -8.82 -13.99
CA GLN A 371 19.75 -9.21 -15.13
C GLN A 371 19.11 -9.00 -16.50
N ARG A 372 17.76 -8.98 -16.56
CA ARG A 372 17.01 -8.69 -17.79
C ARG A 372 16.92 -7.19 -18.08
N MET A 373 16.96 -6.34 -17.04
CA MET A 373 16.75 -4.89 -17.15
C MET A 373 18.04 -4.07 -17.13
N SER A 374 19.13 -4.62 -16.56
CA SER A 374 20.39 -3.92 -16.41
C SER A 374 21.60 -4.87 -16.55
N LYS A 375 22.67 -4.36 -17.13
CA LYS A 375 23.99 -5.03 -17.18
C LYS A 375 24.83 -4.81 -15.92
N PHE A 376 24.36 -3.96 -15.00
CA PHE A 376 25.08 -3.62 -13.76
C PHE A 376 24.63 -4.47 -12.58
N GLY A 377 25.45 -4.49 -11.55
CA GLY A 377 25.26 -5.31 -10.35
C GLY A 377 24.32 -4.67 -9.33
N TRP A 378 23.11 -4.30 -9.74
CA TRP A 378 22.09 -3.85 -8.81
C TRP A 378 21.72 -4.94 -7.82
N VAL A 379 21.67 -4.61 -6.54
CA VAL A 379 21.27 -5.51 -5.46
C VAL A 379 19.92 -5.08 -4.88
N LYS A 380 19.13 -6.05 -4.41
CA LYS A 380 17.87 -5.74 -3.72
C LYS A 380 18.13 -4.90 -2.48
N ASP A 381 17.35 -3.84 -2.30
CA ASP A 381 17.35 -2.99 -1.12
C ASP A 381 15.93 -3.00 -0.50
N GLY A 382 15.77 -3.76 0.56
CA GLY A 382 14.47 -4.01 1.16
C GLY A 382 13.56 -4.91 0.31
N ILE A 383 12.23 -4.79 0.53
CA ILE A 383 11.23 -5.66 -0.11
C ILE A 383 11.03 -5.27 -1.59
N ALA A 384 11.02 -3.98 -1.90
CA ALA A 384 10.63 -3.47 -3.22
C ALA A 384 11.69 -2.59 -3.90
N GLY A 385 12.80 -2.29 -3.25
CA GLY A 385 13.83 -1.39 -3.77
C GLY A 385 15.04 -2.10 -4.38
N TYR A 386 15.85 -1.33 -5.10
CA TYR A 386 17.14 -1.77 -5.65
C TYR A 386 18.19 -0.70 -5.42
N ARG A 387 19.44 -1.12 -5.30
CA ARG A 387 20.57 -0.23 -5.05
C ARG A 387 21.77 -0.60 -5.90
N LEU A 388 22.48 0.42 -6.38
CA LEU A 388 23.78 0.31 -7.03
C LEU A 388 24.74 1.29 -6.35
N SER A 389 25.79 0.78 -5.70
CA SER A 389 26.77 1.61 -5.02
C SER A 389 28.01 1.80 -5.87
N LEU A 390 28.42 3.05 -6.04
CA LEU A 390 29.69 3.45 -6.61
C LEU A 390 30.65 3.96 -5.50
N ALA A 391 31.81 4.42 -5.88
CA ALA A 391 32.80 4.87 -4.92
C ALA A 391 32.41 6.16 -4.19
N ASP A 392 31.78 7.08 -4.88
CA ASP A 392 31.43 8.44 -4.44
C ASP A 392 29.91 8.69 -4.30
N ARG A 393 29.07 7.79 -4.81
CA ARG A 393 27.61 7.94 -4.80
C ARG A 393 26.89 6.60 -4.75
N THR A 394 25.61 6.64 -4.43
CA THR A 394 24.75 5.46 -4.44
C THR A 394 23.46 5.78 -5.18
N PHE A 395 23.08 4.91 -6.09
CA PHE A 395 21.78 4.97 -6.75
C PHE A 395 20.79 4.05 -6.06
N TYR A 396 19.56 4.52 -5.92
CA TYR A 396 18.42 3.75 -5.43
C TYR A 396 17.31 3.78 -6.46
N ILE A 397 16.65 2.64 -6.66
CA ILE A 397 15.42 2.55 -7.44
C ILE A 397 14.32 2.06 -6.50
N ASN A 398 13.39 2.93 -6.16
CA ASN A 398 12.28 2.67 -5.25
C ASN A 398 10.95 3.06 -5.88
N GLN A 399 9.86 2.49 -5.37
CA GLN A 399 8.53 2.88 -5.79
C GLN A 399 8.03 4.03 -4.92
N ASP A 400 7.53 5.09 -5.55
CA ASP A 400 6.90 6.23 -4.88
C ASP A 400 5.48 5.90 -4.40
N VAL A 401 4.84 6.87 -3.74
CA VAL A 401 3.45 6.74 -3.24
C VAL A 401 2.42 6.63 -4.37
N LEU A 402 2.77 7.03 -5.60
CA LEU A 402 1.96 6.90 -6.81
C LEU A 402 2.19 5.56 -7.51
N GLY A 403 3.12 4.73 -6.97
CA GLY A 403 3.54 3.47 -7.57
C GLY A 403 4.38 3.65 -8.82
N GLN A 404 4.96 4.85 -9.05
CA GLN A 404 5.99 5.07 -10.05
C GLN A 404 7.35 4.64 -9.50
N TRP A 405 8.23 4.21 -10.38
CA TRP A 405 9.59 3.87 -9.99
C TRP A 405 10.49 5.09 -10.13
N GLU A 406 11.09 5.49 -9.02
CA GLU A 406 12.02 6.61 -8.98
C GLU A 406 13.45 6.10 -8.92
N LEU A 407 14.30 6.68 -9.76
CA LEU A 407 15.75 6.60 -9.61
C LEU A 407 16.23 7.79 -8.80
N GLN A 408 16.85 7.52 -7.67
CA GLN A 408 17.42 8.52 -6.77
C GLN A 408 18.94 8.36 -6.73
N GLU A 409 19.67 9.46 -6.87
CA GLU A 409 21.11 9.55 -6.61
C GLU A 409 21.32 10.10 -5.21
N ASN A 410 22.15 9.44 -4.42
CA ASN A 410 22.57 9.93 -3.10
C ASN A 410 24.09 10.17 -3.10
N THR A 411 24.48 11.41 -2.84
CA THR A 411 25.87 11.85 -2.73
C THR A 411 26.02 12.62 -1.43
N GLU A 412 26.88 12.15 -0.52
CA GLU A 412 27.19 12.78 0.77
C GLU A 412 25.94 13.15 1.63
N GLY A 413 24.89 12.32 1.55
CA GLY A 413 23.64 12.52 2.31
C GLY A 413 22.60 13.40 1.62
N HIS A 414 22.88 13.91 0.41
CA HIS A 414 21.92 14.63 -0.42
C HIS A 414 21.29 13.69 -1.44
N ALA A 415 19.98 13.51 -1.36
CA ALA A 415 19.22 12.71 -2.31
C ALA A 415 18.63 13.59 -3.43
N ARG A 416 18.81 13.18 -4.69
CA ARG A 416 18.25 13.83 -5.87
C ARG A 416 17.52 12.80 -6.72
N ILE A 417 16.28 13.08 -7.09
CA ILE A 417 15.52 12.27 -8.04
C ILE A 417 16.03 12.59 -9.45
N LEU A 418 16.46 11.54 -10.17
CA LEU A 418 16.95 11.65 -11.55
C LEU A 418 15.89 11.23 -12.57
N PHE A 419 15.01 10.32 -12.19
CA PHE A 419 13.98 9.78 -13.07
C PHE A 419 12.77 9.32 -12.25
N ALA A 420 11.56 9.44 -12.83
CA ALA A 420 10.34 8.84 -12.31
C ALA A 420 9.50 8.26 -13.47
N GLY A 421 9.03 7.01 -13.36
CA GLY A 421 8.28 6.37 -14.44
C GLY A 421 8.13 4.86 -14.27
N LYS A 422 8.30 4.10 -15.36
CA LYS A 422 8.23 2.64 -15.32
C LYS A 422 9.52 2.04 -14.76
N LYS A 423 9.42 0.81 -14.26
CA LYS A 423 10.54 0.11 -13.63
C LYS A 423 11.72 -0.08 -14.57
N GLU A 424 11.46 -0.56 -15.76
CA GLU A 424 12.49 -0.82 -16.80
C GLU A 424 13.22 0.47 -17.20
N ASP A 425 12.48 1.57 -17.33
CA ASP A 425 13.03 2.87 -17.68
C ASP A 425 13.89 3.44 -16.53
N ALA A 426 13.54 3.17 -15.28
CA ALA A 426 14.32 3.56 -14.11
C ALA A 426 15.71 2.85 -14.09
N PHE A 427 15.74 1.55 -14.42
CA PHE A 427 17.02 0.83 -14.59
C PHE A 427 17.83 1.36 -15.76
N THR A 428 17.19 1.65 -16.88
CA THR A 428 17.84 2.24 -18.06
C THR A 428 18.44 3.61 -17.74
N ALA A 429 17.70 4.46 -17.03
CA ALA A 429 18.17 5.76 -16.57
C ALA A 429 19.32 5.61 -15.56
N GLY A 430 19.25 4.64 -14.65
CA GLY A 430 20.29 4.33 -13.69
C GLY A 430 21.58 3.86 -14.39
N ASP A 431 21.47 3.00 -15.37
CA ASP A 431 22.60 2.56 -16.17
C ASP A 431 23.25 3.71 -16.95
N ALA A 432 22.45 4.65 -17.45
CA ALA A 432 22.93 5.84 -18.14
C ALA A 432 23.61 6.86 -17.19
N ALA A 433 23.20 6.90 -15.94
CA ALA A 433 23.74 7.81 -14.92
C ALA A 433 25.09 7.37 -14.36
N VAL A 434 25.53 6.12 -14.59
CA VAL A 434 26.85 5.61 -14.13
C VAL A 434 27.96 6.29 -14.92
N PRO A 435 28.94 6.96 -14.26
CA PRO A 435 30.08 7.57 -14.92
C PRO A 435 30.88 6.55 -15.71
N ARG A 436 31.36 6.94 -16.89
CA ARG A 436 32.08 6.04 -17.82
C ARG A 436 33.30 5.38 -17.17
N GLU A 437 34.02 6.10 -16.36
CA GLU A 437 35.20 5.64 -15.62
C GLU A 437 34.88 4.60 -14.56
N GLN A 438 33.65 4.55 -14.08
CA GLN A 438 33.19 3.62 -13.04
C GLN A 438 32.41 2.41 -13.58
N ILE A 439 32.09 2.38 -14.87
CA ILE A 439 31.36 1.26 -15.50
C ILE A 439 32.02 -0.09 -15.20
N GLY A 440 33.34 -0.17 -15.30
CA GLY A 440 34.10 -1.40 -15.03
C GLY A 440 34.00 -1.93 -13.60
N LEU A 441 33.60 -1.06 -12.65
CA LEU A 441 33.44 -1.44 -11.24
C LEU A 441 32.06 -2.08 -10.97
N VAL A 442 31.04 -1.67 -11.71
CA VAL A 442 29.64 -2.05 -11.45
C VAL A 442 29.06 -3.08 -12.43
N LEU A 443 29.77 -3.39 -13.53
CA LEU A 443 29.35 -4.45 -14.44
C LEU A 443 29.20 -5.79 -13.70
N ALA A 444 28.07 -6.44 -13.90
CA ALA A 444 27.81 -7.77 -13.32
C ALA A 444 28.86 -8.81 -13.75
N SER A 445 29.34 -8.68 -15.00
CA SER A 445 30.36 -9.55 -15.63
C SER A 445 31.79 -9.00 -15.63
N ALA A 446 32.10 -8.01 -14.78
CA ALA A 446 33.39 -7.39 -14.76
C ALA A 446 34.52 -8.42 -14.47
N LYS A 447 35.52 -8.46 -15.31
CA LYS A 447 36.65 -9.45 -15.25
C LYS A 447 37.36 -9.46 -13.88
N TRP A 448 37.50 -8.30 -13.24
CA TRP A 448 38.11 -8.19 -11.91
C TRP A 448 37.33 -8.93 -10.82
N LYS A 449 36.01 -9.14 -11.01
CA LYS A 449 35.19 -9.88 -10.08
C LYS A 449 35.56 -11.35 -9.95
N SER A 450 36.11 -11.92 -11.01
CA SER A 450 36.64 -13.30 -11.03
C SER A 450 38.08 -13.44 -10.55
N GLU A 451 38.77 -12.34 -10.23
CA GLU A 451 40.15 -12.39 -9.73
C GLU A 451 40.20 -12.87 -8.26
N PRO A 452 41.40 -13.37 -7.80
CA PRO A 452 41.55 -13.78 -6.41
C PRO A 452 41.30 -12.62 -5.43
N PRO A 453 40.81 -12.90 -4.22
CA PRO A 453 40.54 -11.88 -3.22
C PRO A 453 41.82 -11.18 -2.78
N ASN A 454 41.73 -9.94 -2.34
CA ASN A 454 42.86 -9.26 -1.73
C ASN A 454 42.71 -9.11 -0.22
N GLN A 455 43.83 -8.94 0.46
CA GLN A 455 43.89 -8.88 1.91
C GLN A 455 43.08 -7.73 2.48
N LYS A 456 43.08 -6.54 1.82
CA LYS A 456 42.30 -5.36 2.27
C LYS A 456 40.80 -5.62 2.25
N GLN A 457 40.28 -6.32 1.23
CA GLN A 457 38.87 -6.70 1.15
C GLN A 457 38.48 -7.69 2.25
N CYS A 458 39.36 -8.66 2.53
CA CYS A 458 39.09 -9.63 3.62
C CYS A 458 39.11 -8.96 4.99
N TRP A 459 40.00 -8.01 5.26
CA TRP A 459 39.99 -7.20 6.47
C TRP A 459 38.73 -6.34 6.57
N ALA A 460 38.33 -5.68 5.50
CA ALA A 460 37.11 -4.89 5.46
C ALA A 460 35.87 -5.75 5.74
N LEU A 461 35.82 -6.97 5.18
CA LEU A 461 34.76 -7.93 5.43
C LEU A 461 34.73 -8.39 6.89
N TYR A 462 35.90 -8.73 7.45
CA TYR A 462 36.06 -9.11 8.84
C TYR A 462 35.52 -8.06 9.81
N TYR A 463 35.85 -6.78 9.58
CA TYR A 463 35.37 -5.70 10.45
C TYR A 463 33.88 -5.39 10.31
N ARG A 464 33.31 -5.63 9.14
CA ARG A 464 31.90 -5.33 8.85
C ARG A 464 30.94 -6.47 9.16
N ASP A 465 31.40 -7.72 9.02
CA ASP A 465 30.60 -8.92 9.24
C ASP A 465 30.75 -9.41 10.70
N GLY A 466 29.75 -9.07 11.54
CA GLY A 466 29.74 -9.49 12.94
C GLY A 466 29.66 -11.01 13.16
N HIS A 467 29.19 -11.76 12.15
CA HIS A 467 29.13 -13.22 12.20
C HIS A 467 30.52 -13.86 12.02
N LEU A 468 31.33 -13.33 11.09
CA LEU A 468 32.71 -13.77 10.90
C LEU A 468 33.56 -13.51 12.13
N ARG A 469 33.38 -12.38 12.81
CA ARG A 469 34.05 -12.07 14.10
C ARG A 469 33.71 -13.09 15.19
N ARG A 470 32.47 -13.55 15.25
CA ARG A 470 32.04 -14.56 16.25
C ARG A 470 32.63 -15.94 16.01
N LYS A 471 33.10 -16.25 14.80
CA LYS A 471 33.76 -17.50 14.43
C LYS A 471 35.27 -17.52 14.72
N HIS A 472 35.79 -16.52 15.42
CA HIS A 472 37.20 -16.42 15.80
C HIS A 472 38.18 -16.32 14.66
N PHE A 473 37.77 -15.82 13.47
CA PHE A 473 38.68 -15.48 12.40
C PHE A 473 39.25 -14.08 12.65
N ASP A 474 40.55 -13.90 12.47
CA ASP A 474 41.14 -12.58 12.21
C ASP A 474 41.15 -12.29 10.70
N GLY A 475 41.55 -11.06 10.33
CA GLY A 475 41.55 -10.67 8.90
C GLY A 475 42.57 -11.44 8.06
N ILE A 476 43.63 -11.96 8.64
CA ILE A 476 44.64 -12.77 7.95
C ILE A 476 44.12 -14.18 7.75
N GLN A 477 43.52 -14.77 8.77
CA GLN A 477 42.91 -16.10 8.70
C GLN A 477 41.72 -16.10 7.71
N LEU A 478 40.95 -15.03 7.67
CA LEU A 478 39.86 -14.88 6.68
C LEU A 478 40.45 -14.79 5.25
N TYR A 479 41.54 -14.08 5.05
CA TYR A 479 42.20 -14.00 3.75
C TYR A 479 42.75 -15.37 3.31
N GLN A 480 43.39 -16.11 4.21
CA GLN A 480 43.90 -17.45 3.92
C GLN A 480 42.77 -18.41 3.57
N PHE A 481 41.67 -18.35 4.32
CA PHE A 481 40.48 -19.12 4.03
C PHE A 481 39.89 -18.75 2.66
N ALA A 482 39.73 -17.45 2.36
CA ALA A 482 39.22 -16.98 1.09
C ALA A 482 40.06 -17.42 -0.09
N MET A 483 41.39 -17.36 0.02
CA MET A 483 42.32 -17.84 -1.01
C MET A 483 42.22 -19.36 -1.23
N LYS A 484 42.06 -20.14 -0.16
CA LYS A 484 41.84 -21.59 -0.25
C LYS A 484 40.54 -21.93 -0.96
N GLN A 485 39.44 -21.23 -0.64
CA GLN A 485 38.14 -21.41 -1.27
C GLN A 485 38.19 -21.00 -2.76
N TYR A 486 38.80 -19.87 -3.06
CA TYR A 486 38.99 -19.42 -4.44
C TYR A 486 39.80 -20.44 -5.28
N ALA A 487 40.89 -20.95 -4.75
CA ALA A 487 41.71 -21.97 -5.40
C ALA A 487 40.95 -23.31 -5.60
N ALA A 488 39.93 -23.59 -4.77
CA ALA A 488 39.04 -24.73 -4.91
C ALA A 488 37.89 -24.49 -5.93
N GLY A 489 37.93 -23.38 -6.67
CA GLY A 489 36.91 -23.05 -7.68
C GLY A 489 35.68 -22.34 -7.15
N ASN A 490 35.65 -21.94 -5.86
CA ASN A 490 34.55 -21.21 -5.28
C ASN A 490 34.67 -19.71 -5.62
N THR A 491 33.91 -19.27 -6.63
CA THR A 491 33.91 -17.89 -7.14
C THR A 491 33.37 -16.86 -6.14
N GLU A 492 32.68 -17.32 -5.10
CA GLU A 492 32.18 -16.48 -4.00
C GLU A 492 33.27 -15.77 -3.23
N TRP A 493 34.48 -16.35 -3.23
CA TRP A 493 35.65 -15.81 -2.58
C TRP A 493 36.60 -15.10 -3.56
N SER A 494 36.12 -14.77 -4.75
CA SER A 494 36.78 -13.85 -5.68
C SER A 494 36.68 -12.40 -5.18
N LYS A 495 37.46 -11.50 -5.79
CA LYS A 495 37.34 -10.05 -5.53
C LYS A 495 35.93 -9.55 -5.67
N GLY A 496 35.18 -10.02 -6.68
CA GLY A 496 33.79 -9.68 -6.94
C GLY A 496 32.87 -10.16 -5.83
N GLY A 497 32.92 -11.42 -5.48
CA GLY A 497 32.07 -12.00 -4.42
C GLY A 497 32.27 -11.30 -3.08
N ILE A 498 33.52 -11.01 -2.69
CA ILE A 498 33.79 -10.26 -1.45
C ILE A 498 33.32 -8.80 -1.55
N SER A 499 33.45 -8.15 -2.71
CA SER A 499 33.01 -6.77 -2.92
C SER A 499 31.48 -6.68 -2.85
N ASP A 500 30.76 -7.60 -3.49
CA ASP A 500 29.31 -7.68 -3.45
C ASP A 500 28.81 -7.88 -2.00
N ARG A 501 29.52 -8.69 -1.22
CA ARG A 501 29.22 -8.91 0.19
C ARG A 501 29.50 -7.69 1.07
N LEU A 502 30.59 -6.96 0.82
CA LEU A 502 30.88 -5.70 1.51
C LEU A 502 29.82 -4.64 1.22
N ASN A 503 29.33 -4.57 0.00
CA ASN A 503 28.23 -3.70 -0.40
C ASN A 503 26.95 -4.06 0.33
N ALA A 504 26.63 -5.34 0.44
CA ALA A 504 25.48 -5.83 1.17
C ALA A 504 25.52 -5.50 2.67
N LEU A 505 26.68 -5.66 3.30
CA LEU A 505 26.90 -5.32 4.71
C LEU A 505 26.86 -3.80 4.96
N ALA A 506 27.21 -2.98 3.98
CA ALA A 506 27.06 -1.53 4.06
C ALA A 506 25.58 -1.12 4.08
N VAL A 507 24.69 -1.84 3.35
CA VAL A 507 23.24 -1.69 3.43
C VAL A 507 22.75 -1.95 4.86
N ALA A 508 23.19 -3.04 5.46
CA ALA A 508 22.78 -3.43 6.80
C ALA A 508 23.19 -2.44 7.91
N LYS A 509 24.25 -1.64 7.70
CA LYS A 509 24.72 -0.64 8.68
C LYS A 509 24.09 0.74 8.53
N ALA A 510 23.70 1.14 7.33
CA ALA A 510 23.09 2.45 7.08
C ALA A 510 21.66 2.59 7.70
N VAL A 511 21.15 1.53 8.30
CA VAL A 511 19.79 1.40 8.82
C VAL A 511 19.77 1.06 10.33
N LYS A 512 20.83 1.32 11.05
CA LYS A 512 20.71 1.39 12.53
C LYS A 512 20.20 2.77 12.91
N PRO A 513 19.10 2.87 13.71
CA PRO A 513 18.58 4.13 14.22
C PRO A 513 19.60 4.86 15.06
#